data_bfe9bdb2d793b271afb50d40d7fa87ce
#
_entry.id   bfe9bdb2d793b271afb50d40d7fa87ce
#
_cell.length_a   1.000
_cell.length_b   1.000
_cell.length_c   1.000
_cell.angle_alpha   90.00
_cell.angle_beta   90.00
_cell.angle_gamma   90.00
#
_symmetry.space_group_name_H-M   'P 1'
#
loop_
_entity.id
_entity.type
_entity.pdbx_description
1 polymer ?
#
loop_
_entity_poly.entity_id
_entity_poly.type
_entity_poly.pdbx_seq_one_letter_code
_entity_poly.pdbx_strand_id
1 'polypeptide(L)'
;MNRESENRRRNQRNVQRTNAVMGACAVALLAAQAASPAHAGAYEQARRIYERLDGVQPSATVLNTMANDILSQPGQAGLLAAAVVATDPHTGANFYDATLKEFINPWTNRNQSAFVPFNDYTATVIGMIRDDIPFNTVLSANILYTVNAPGLPAASPANNDHYATAEANGVDFATALQQTTQTVAYGTPSQGVAGVWTTHTGAAAYFVLGTNRAQFRFTMLNYLCHDMQLVMDNTRPTDRIRQDVARSPGGDSRVFLDNCAGCHSGMDPMAQAFAYYDFNSTTNEMVYTPGQVVPKYVKNPQNFPWGFVTPNDDWANRWRTGPNADLGWDQSLPGSGEGAASLGQELENTTAFANCQVVKVFQTVCMRTPTSSADQATVASIQALFTQSNYDLKQVFQQSAAACAGT
;
A
#
# COMPACT_ATOMS: atom_id res chain seq x y z
N MET A 1 72.01 -6.31 55.41
CA MET A 1 71.59 -5.00 54.83
C MET A 1 71.19 -5.08 53.37
N ASN A 2 70.81 -6.21 52.79
CA ASN A 2 70.56 -6.31 51.31
C ASN A 2 69.16 -6.80 50.89
N ARG A 3 68.27 -7.19 51.79
CA ARG A 3 66.90 -7.63 51.42
C ARG A 3 65.84 -6.52 51.39
N GLU A 4 66.02 -5.48 52.18
CA GLU A 4 65.04 -4.35 52.18
C GLU A 4 65.22 -3.44 50.98
N SER A 5 66.40 -3.26 50.44
CA SER A 5 66.62 -2.42 49.25
C SER A 5 66.08 -3.07 47.97
N GLU A 6 66.12 -4.38 47.85
CA GLU A 6 65.52 -5.11 46.71
C GLU A 6 63.98 -5.10 46.70
N ASN A 7 63.37 -5.25 47.90
CA ASN A 7 61.91 -5.17 48.01
C ASN A 7 61.37 -3.76 47.71
N ARG A 8 62.07 -2.71 48.07
CA ARG A 8 61.66 -1.33 47.74
C ARG A 8 61.74 -1.08 46.20
N ARG A 9 62.74 -1.59 45.52
CA ARG A 9 62.92 -1.48 44.09
C ARG A 9 61.87 -2.31 43.34
N ARG A 10 61.46 -3.45 43.84
CA ARG A 10 60.44 -4.31 43.28
C ARG A 10 59.05 -3.68 43.40
N ASN A 11 58.74 -3.09 44.54
CA ASN A 11 57.48 -2.38 44.78
C ASN A 11 57.34 -1.10 43.89
N GLN A 12 58.44 -0.34 43.76
CA GLN A 12 58.43 0.84 42.88
C GLN A 12 58.22 0.48 41.39
N ARG A 13 58.81 -0.62 40.91
CA ARG A 13 58.58 -1.10 39.54
C ARG A 13 57.16 -1.64 39.32
N ASN A 14 56.55 -2.24 40.33
CA ASN A 14 55.17 -2.71 40.23
C ASN A 14 54.18 -1.54 40.25
N VAL A 15 54.37 -0.52 41.09
CA VAL A 15 53.53 0.69 41.10
C VAL A 15 53.66 1.46 39.80
N GLN A 16 54.84 1.57 39.20
CA GLN A 16 55.01 2.22 37.90
C GLN A 16 54.37 1.43 36.73
N ARG A 17 54.42 0.09 36.78
CA ARG A 17 53.73 -0.76 35.80
C ARG A 17 52.23 -0.70 35.94
N THR A 18 51.69 -0.65 37.14
CA THR A 18 50.23 -0.56 37.40
C THR A 18 49.70 0.81 36.92
N ASN A 19 50.43 1.90 37.20
CA ASN A 19 50.03 3.24 36.74
C ASN A 19 50.15 3.39 35.23
N ALA A 20 51.09 2.76 34.56
CA ALA A 20 51.23 2.76 33.08
C ALA A 20 50.10 1.97 32.42
N VAL A 21 49.68 0.84 33.00
CA VAL A 21 48.56 0.02 32.52
C VAL A 21 47.22 0.75 32.73
N MET A 22 47.01 1.39 33.88
CA MET A 22 45.81 2.18 34.14
C MET A 22 45.73 3.42 33.23
N GLY A 23 46.84 4.08 32.92
CA GLY A 23 46.91 5.18 31.99
C GLY A 23 46.57 4.76 30.57
N ALA A 24 47.09 3.61 30.10
CA ALA A 24 46.78 3.08 28.76
C ALA A 24 45.32 2.63 28.60
N CYS A 25 44.73 2.03 29.63
CA CYS A 25 43.33 1.65 29.66
C CYS A 25 42.39 2.89 29.67
N ALA A 26 42.74 3.95 30.43
CA ALA A 26 41.96 5.17 30.45
C ALA A 26 41.98 5.94 29.10
N VAL A 27 43.11 5.96 28.41
CA VAL A 27 43.25 6.55 27.08
C VAL A 27 42.50 5.73 26.03
N ALA A 28 42.50 4.39 26.11
CA ALA A 28 41.72 3.51 25.24
C ALA A 28 40.21 3.64 25.45
N LEU A 29 39.75 3.84 26.70
CA LEU A 29 38.35 4.08 27.02
C LEU A 29 37.88 5.46 26.59
N LEU A 30 38.69 6.48 26.65
CA LEU A 30 38.40 7.83 26.14
C LEU A 30 38.39 7.87 24.61
N ALA A 31 39.24 7.09 23.94
CA ALA A 31 39.21 6.95 22.47
C ALA A 31 37.99 6.16 21.97
N ALA A 32 37.47 5.20 22.76
CA ALA A 32 36.26 4.45 22.43
C ALA A 32 34.98 5.28 22.60
N GLN A 33 34.99 6.35 23.43
CA GLN A 33 33.86 7.24 23.62
C GLN A 33 33.79 8.37 22.52
N ALA A 34 34.86 8.53 21.74
CA ALA A 34 34.89 9.55 20.66
C ALA A 34 34.52 8.99 19.28
N ALA A 35 34.19 7.72 19.15
CA ALA A 35 33.58 7.17 17.96
C ALA A 35 32.08 7.50 18.00
N SER A 36 31.73 8.76 17.74
CA SER A 36 30.37 9.08 17.26
C SER A 36 30.09 8.16 16.09
N PRO A 37 28.92 7.50 16.02
CA PRO A 37 28.56 6.76 14.82
C PRO A 37 28.79 7.71 13.64
N ALA A 38 29.62 7.29 12.68
CA ALA A 38 29.89 8.06 11.50
C ALA A 38 28.55 8.20 10.76
N HIS A 39 27.88 9.33 10.93
CA HIS A 39 26.71 9.65 10.15
C HIS A 39 27.14 9.69 8.69
N ALA A 40 26.37 9.06 7.81
CA ALA A 40 26.61 9.13 6.37
C ALA A 40 26.68 10.61 5.96
N GLY A 41 27.71 10.97 5.18
CA GLY A 41 27.82 12.31 4.65
C GLY A 41 26.67 12.65 3.69
N ALA A 42 26.46 13.94 3.40
CA ALA A 42 25.34 14.41 2.57
C ALA A 42 25.24 13.69 1.21
N TYR A 43 26.38 13.40 0.58
CA TYR A 43 26.42 12.65 -0.68
C TYR A 43 25.96 11.20 -0.52
N GLU A 44 26.32 10.54 0.55
CA GLU A 44 25.88 9.16 0.81
C GLU A 44 24.38 9.10 1.18
N GLN A 45 23.89 10.07 1.93
CA GLN A 45 22.48 10.22 2.22
C GLN A 45 21.67 10.49 0.96
N ALA A 46 22.11 11.42 0.12
CA ALA A 46 21.49 11.73 -1.17
C ALA A 46 21.44 10.49 -2.09
N ARG A 47 22.55 9.77 -2.21
CA ARG A 47 22.61 8.52 -2.99
C ARG A 47 21.62 7.50 -2.47
N ARG A 48 21.58 7.24 -1.17
CA ARG A 48 20.64 6.27 -0.56
C ARG A 48 19.19 6.65 -0.78
N ILE A 49 18.84 7.93 -0.63
CA ILE A 49 17.47 8.41 -0.89
C ILE A 49 17.09 8.10 -2.34
N TYR A 50 17.96 8.46 -3.30
CA TYR A 50 17.68 8.26 -4.71
C TYR A 50 17.59 6.77 -5.07
N GLU A 51 18.58 5.96 -4.68
CA GLU A 51 18.60 4.52 -4.97
C GLU A 51 17.41 3.77 -4.37
N ARG A 52 16.87 4.22 -3.23
CA ARG A 52 15.68 3.62 -2.62
C ARG A 52 14.37 4.04 -3.27
N LEU A 53 14.33 5.22 -3.87
CA LEU A 53 13.14 5.73 -4.56
C LEU A 53 13.14 5.35 -6.04
N ASP A 54 14.27 5.40 -6.71
CA ASP A 54 14.38 5.17 -8.16
C ASP A 54 14.94 3.79 -8.53
N GLY A 55 15.55 3.07 -7.57
CA GLY A 55 16.16 1.75 -7.83
C GLY A 55 17.46 1.79 -8.64
N VAL A 56 17.97 2.97 -9.00
CA VAL A 56 19.18 3.18 -9.79
C VAL A 56 20.05 4.26 -9.17
N GLN A 57 21.30 4.39 -9.64
CA GLN A 57 22.17 5.46 -9.19
C GLN A 57 21.77 6.80 -9.80
N PRO A 58 21.83 7.91 -9.01
CA PRO A 58 21.57 9.25 -9.53
C PRO A 58 22.71 9.68 -10.50
N SER A 59 22.37 10.52 -11.49
CA SER A 59 23.36 11.23 -12.26
C SER A 59 24.21 12.15 -11.36
N ALA A 60 25.42 12.50 -11.78
CA ALA A 60 26.28 13.41 -11.02
C ALA A 60 25.59 14.76 -10.71
N THR A 61 24.80 15.28 -11.64
CA THR A 61 24.04 16.53 -11.47
C THR A 61 22.97 16.39 -10.40
N VAL A 62 22.13 15.34 -10.47
CA VAL A 62 21.08 15.07 -9.50
C VAL A 62 21.68 14.83 -8.11
N LEU A 63 22.75 14.01 -8.02
CA LEU A 63 23.43 13.75 -6.75
C LEU A 63 23.97 15.04 -6.11
N ASN A 64 24.58 15.93 -6.90
CA ASN A 64 25.08 17.22 -6.40
C ASN A 64 23.95 18.12 -5.93
N THR A 65 22.83 18.18 -6.65
CA THR A 65 21.65 18.96 -6.22
C THR A 65 21.14 18.47 -4.87
N MET A 66 20.88 17.16 -4.76
CA MET A 66 20.37 16.55 -3.53
C MET A 66 21.36 16.71 -2.36
N ALA A 67 22.66 16.55 -2.59
CA ALA A 67 23.68 16.74 -1.54
C ALA A 67 23.74 18.21 -1.07
N ASN A 68 23.60 19.16 -1.99
CA ASN A 68 23.54 20.58 -1.64
C ASN A 68 22.27 20.94 -0.83
N ASP A 69 21.13 20.33 -1.13
CA ASP A 69 19.90 20.49 -0.34
C ASP A 69 20.11 20.01 1.11
N ILE A 70 20.75 18.85 1.28
CA ILE A 70 21.06 18.30 2.61
C ILE A 70 22.06 19.22 3.36
N LEU A 71 23.05 19.77 2.67
CA LEU A 71 24.04 20.66 3.28
C LEU A 71 23.49 22.04 3.64
N SER A 72 22.59 22.58 2.82
CA SER A 72 22.00 23.92 3.02
C SER A 72 20.87 23.94 4.04
N GLN A 73 20.19 22.83 4.24
CA GLN A 73 19.07 22.66 5.16
C GLN A 73 19.35 21.50 6.12
N PRO A 74 20.00 21.74 7.26
CA PRO A 74 20.41 20.66 8.15
C PRO A 74 19.22 19.88 8.74
N GLY A 75 19.41 18.56 8.93
CA GLY A 75 18.42 17.66 9.51
C GLY A 75 17.35 17.20 8.53
N GLN A 76 16.16 16.94 9.01
CA GLN A 76 15.06 16.35 8.24
C GLN A 76 14.65 17.17 7.01
N ALA A 77 14.72 18.50 7.08
CA ALA A 77 14.31 19.38 5.98
C ALA A 77 15.15 19.16 4.72
N GLY A 78 16.47 19.06 4.85
CA GLY A 78 17.36 18.79 3.70
C GLY A 78 17.20 17.39 3.12
N LEU A 79 16.93 16.39 3.98
CA LEU A 79 16.65 15.03 3.52
C LEU A 79 15.33 14.96 2.74
N LEU A 80 14.32 15.72 3.17
CA LEU A 80 13.06 15.83 2.44
C LEU A 80 13.22 16.57 1.12
N ALA A 81 13.97 17.68 1.08
CA ALA A 81 14.26 18.40 -0.16
C ALA A 81 14.95 17.48 -1.17
N ALA A 82 15.92 16.68 -0.73
CA ALA A 82 16.57 15.66 -1.57
C ALA A 82 15.54 14.58 -2.05
N ALA A 83 14.63 14.13 -1.20
CA ALA A 83 13.62 13.16 -1.59
C ALA A 83 12.60 13.72 -2.61
N VAL A 84 12.29 15.03 -2.53
CA VAL A 84 11.48 15.73 -3.56
C VAL A 84 12.17 15.69 -4.92
N VAL A 85 13.48 15.92 -4.99
CA VAL A 85 14.26 15.79 -6.25
C VAL A 85 14.20 14.37 -6.82
N ALA A 86 14.27 13.35 -5.96
CA ALA A 86 14.19 11.95 -6.37
C ALA A 86 12.78 11.50 -6.82
N THR A 87 11.74 12.24 -6.48
CA THR A 87 10.36 11.96 -6.91
C THR A 87 9.82 12.97 -7.93
N ASP A 88 10.66 13.89 -8.40
CA ASP A 88 10.30 14.80 -9.50
C ASP A 88 10.30 14.03 -10.83
N PRO A 89 9.26 14.14 -11.66
CA PRO A 89 9.15 13.41 -12.94
C PRO A 89 10.31 13.58 -13.91
N HIS A 90 11.04 14.70 -13.82
CA HIS A 90 12.17 14.98 -14.73
C HIS A 90 13.54 14.54 -14.20
N THR A 91 13.65 14.25 -12.90
CA THR A 91 14.92 13.85 -12.26
C THR A 91 14.86 12.46 -11.63
N GLY A 92 13.67 11.94 -11.35
CA GLY A 92 13.39 10.65 -10.74
C GLY A 92 12.35 9.85 -11.55
N ALA A 93 12.53 9.71 -12.86
CA ALA A 93 11.57 8.99 -13.72
C ALA A 93 11.40 7.53 -13.32
N ASN A 94 12.47 6.86 -12.88
CA ASN A 94 12.40 5.45 -12.47
C ASN A 94 11.55 5.23 -11.20
N PHE A 95 11.32 6.25 -10.39
CA PHE A 95 10.35 6.17 -9.30
C PHE A 95 8.98 5.75 -9.83
N TYR A 96 8.54 6.30 -10.96
CA TYR A 96 7.26 6.01 -11.62
C TYR A 96 7.34 4.75 -12.48
N ASP A 97 8.41 4.59 -13.26
CA ASP A 97 8.54 3.54 -14.27
C ASP A 97 8.90 2.16 -13.69
N ALA A 98 9.57 2.14 -12.53
CA ALA A 98 10.01 0.91 -11.88
C ALA A 98 9.44 0.77 -10.47
N THR A 99 9.80 1.66 -9.54
CA THR A 99 9.48 1.48 -8.11
C THR A 99 7.98 1.45 -7.85
N LEU A 100 7.22 2.42 -8.35
CA LEU A 100 5.77 2.42 -8.17
C LEU A 100 5.10 1.27 -8.92
N LYS A 101 5.57 0.94 -10.11
CA LYS A 101 5.05 -0.21 -10.86
C LYS A 101 5.20 -1.51 -10.07
N GLU A 102 6.38 -1.81 -9.54
CA GLU A 102 6.63 -3.00 -8.72
C GLU A 102 5.84 -2.98 -7.41
N PHE A 103 5.67 -1.81 -6.81
CA PHE A 103 4.87 -1.61 -5.59
C PHE A 103 3.39 -1.91 -5.81
N ILE A 104 2.82 -1.54 -6.97
CA ILE A 104 1.38 -1.62 -7.26
C ILE A 104 1.01 -2.94 -7.93
N ASN A 105 1.84 -3.49 -8.82
CA ASN A 105 1.52 -4.68 -9.60
C ASN A 105 0.97 -5.86 -8.78
N PRO A 106 1.46 -6.16 -7.55
CA PRO A 106 0.87 -7.20 -6.70
C PRO A 106 -0.62 -7.02 -6.42
N TRP A 107 -1.13 -5.79 -6.42
CA TRP A 107 -2.54 -5.50 -6.11
C TRP A 107 -3.47 -5.80 -7.29
N THR A 108 -2.91 -5.95 -8.48
CA THR A 108 -3.65 -6.12 -9.73
C THR A 108 -4.00 -7.57 -10.05
N ASN A 109 -3.53 -8.52 -9.23
CA ASN A 109 -3.72 -9.94 -9.49
C ASN A 109 -3.81 -10.78 -8.21
N ARG A 110 -4.48 -11.94 -8.31
CA ARG A 110 -4.73 -12.82 -7.15
C ARG A 110 -3.47 -13.52 -6.64
N ASN A 111 -2.44 -13.62 -7.46
CA ASN A 111 -1.17 -14.26 -7.08
C ASN A 111 -0.23 -13.29 -6.37
N GLN A 112 -0.61 -12.02 -6.22
CA GLN A 112 0.23 -10.96 -5.64
C GLN A 112 1.61 -10.86 -6.31
N SER A 113 1.67 -11.12 -7.62
CA SER A 113 2.89 -11.09 -8.41
C SER A 113 3.20 -9.66 -8.86
N ALA A 114 4.45 -9.23 -8.69
CA ALA A 114 4.98 -8.01 -9.28
C ALA A 114 5.26 -8.16 -10.79
N PHE A 115 5.41 -9.40 -11.26
CA PHE A 115 5.77 -9.73 -12.65
C PHE A 115 4.53 -9.85 -13.53
N VAL A 116 3.79 -8.76 -13.66
CA VAL A 116 2.65 -8.64 -14.59
C VAL A 116 2.91 -7.47 -15.54
N PRO A 117 2.37 -7.50 -16.78
CA PRO A 117 2.49 -6.38 -17.70
C PRO A 117 1.87 -5.11 -17.13
N PHE A 118 2.37 -3.97 -17.57
CA PHE A 118 1.78 -2.68 -17.25
C PHE A 118 0.32 -2.63 -17.72
N ASN A 119 -0.55 -2.08 -16.89
CA ASN A 119 -2.00 -2.17 -17.06
C ASN A 119 -2.70 -0.91 -16.55
N ASP A 120 -3.98 -0.79 -16.83
CA ASP A 120 -4.81 0.37 -16.51
C ASP A 120 -4.92 0.66 -15.00
N TYR A 121 -4.95 -0.38 -14.17
CA TYR A 121 -4.96 -0.24 -12.71
C TYR A 121 -3.63 0.38 -12.23
N THR A 122 -2.50 -0.21 -12.64
CA THR A 122 -1.16 0.28 -12.26
C THR A 122 -0.95 1.70 -12.75
N ALA A 123 -1.29 2.00 -14.02
CA ALA A 123 -1.21 3.34 -14.60
C ALA A 123 -2.02 4.37 -13.80
N THR A 124 -3.23 3.99 -13.38
CA THR A 124 -4.11 4.88 -12.62
C THR A 124 -3.52 5.20 -11.25
N VAL A 125 -3.02 4.21 -10.52
CA VAL A 125 -2.41 4.47 -9.20
C VAL A 125 -1.11 5.27 -9.33
N ILE A 126 -0.25 4.98 -10.31
CA ILE A 126 0.96 5.80 -10.58
C ILE A 126 0.58 7.25 -10.88
N GLY A 127 -0.41 7.46 -11.74
CA GLY A 127 -0.87 8.81 -12.10
C GLY A 127 -1.42 9.56 -10.89
N MET A 128 -2.21 8.91 -10.04
CA MET A 128 -2.71 9.51 -8.79
C MET A 128 -1.57 9.95 -7.87
N ILE A 129 -0.53 9.12 -7.71
CA ILE A 129 0.65 9.45 -6.90
C ILE A 129 1.44 10.60 -7.52
N ARG A 130 1.63 10.61 -8.84
CA ARG A 130 2.37 11.64 -9.56
C ARG A 130 1.70 13.01 -9.42
N ASP A 131 0.39 13.06 -9.54
CA ASP A 131 -0.39 14.29 -9.60
C ASP A 131 -1.00 14.69 -8.25
N ASP A 132 -0.52 14.09 -7.14
CA ASP A 132 -0.94 14.38 -5.76
C ASP A 132 -2.47 14.26 -5.55
N ILE A 133 -3.11 13.36 -6.29
CA ILE A 133 -4.54 13.06 -6.10
C ILE A 133 -4.73 12.37 -4.74
N PRO A 134 -5.69 12.80 -3.93
CA PRO A 134 -5.96 12.19 -2.64
C PRO A 134 -6.09 10.68 -2.73
N PHE A 135 -5.16 9.94 -2.10
CA PHE A 135 -5.12 8.48 -2.27
C PHE A 135 -6.31 7.76 -1.62
N ASN A 136 -6.98 8.42 -0.67
CA ASN A 136 -8.25 7.94 -0.11
C ASN A 136 -9.46 8.13 -1.05
N THR A 137 -9.22 8.23 -2.35
CA THR A 137 -10.23 8.20 -3.42
C THR A 137 -9.96 7.08 -4.43
N VAL A 138 -8.94 6.25 -4.18
CA VAL A 138 -8.46 5.20 -5.09
C VAL A 138 -9.50 4.11 -5.35
N LEU A 139 -10.43 3.88 -4.42
CA LEU A 139 -11.49 2.87 -4.52
C LEU A 139 -12.86 3.47 -4.93
N SER A 140 -13.00 4.79 -4.94
CA SER A 140 -14.31 5.44 -5.16
C SER A 140 -14.35 6.40 -6.35
N ALA A 141 -13.23 7.05 -6.71
CA ALA A 141 -13.22 8.09 -7.72
C ALA A 141 -13.49 7.57 -9.15
N ASN A 142 -14.19 8.38 -9.96
CA ASN A 142 -14.24 8.15 -11.41
C ASN A 142 -12.97 8.69 -12.05
N ILE A 143 -11.92 7.90 -12.00
CA ILE A 143 -10.58 8.25 -12.47
C ILE A 143 -9.96 7.11 -13.28
N LEU A 144 -9.17 7.47 -14.26
CA LEU A 144 -8.33 6.58 -15.05
C LEU A 144 -7.13 7.39 -15.55
N TYR A 145 -6.00 6.73 -15.74
CA TYR A 145 -4.87 7.31 -16.44
C TYR A 145 -4.56 6.51 -17.70
N THR A 146 -4.41 7.22 -18.82
CA THR A 146 -3.96 6.67 -20.09
C THR A 146 -2.57 7.19 -20.41
N VAL A 147 -1.89 6.60 -21.39
CA VAL A 147 -0.55 6.98 -21.82
C VAL A 147 -0.64 7.82 -23.09
N ASN A 148 -0.11 9.03 -23.07
CA ASN A 148 -0.02 9.89 -24.25
C ASN A 148 1.32 9.69 -24.97
N ALA A 149 1.34 8.75 -25.92
CA ALA A 149 2.49 8.51 -26.77
C ALA A 149 2.04 8.08 -28.18
N PRO A 150 2.83 8.38 -29.23
CA PRO A 150 2.47 8.00 -30.59
C PRO A 150 2.53 6.48 -30.78
N GLY A 151 1.65 5.97 -31.65
CA GLY A 151 1.65 4.55 -32.05
C GLY A 151 1.03 3.58 -31.06
N LEU A 152 0.41 4.07 -29.99
CA LEU A 152 -0.33 3.22 -29.07
C LEU A 152 -1.74 2.90 -29.58
N PRO A 153 -2.24 1.68 -29.37
CA PRO A 153 -3.66 1.40 -29.57
C PRO A 153 -4.51 2.28 -28.61
N ALA A 154 -5.77 2.48 -28.90
CA ALA A 154 -6.67 3.18 -27.99
C ALA A 154 -6.82 2.40 -26.66
N ALA A 155 -6.99 3.11 -25.55
CA ALA A 155 -7.35 2.47 -24.29
C ALA A 155 -8.73 1.79 -24.42
N SER A 156 -8.86 0.60 -23.84
CA SER A 156 -10.03 -0.27 -24.05
C SER A 156 -10.49 -0.90 -22.73
N PRO A 157 -11.81 -1.02 -22.49
CA PRO A 157 -12.32 -1.78 -21.36
C PRO A 157 -12.14 -3.30 -21.50
N ALA A 158 -11.75 -3.78 -22.70
CA ALA A 158 -11.66 -5.20 -23.03
C ALA A 158 -10.22 -5.75 -22.96
N ASN A 159 -9.18 -4.90 -22.88
CA ASN A 159 -7.79 -5.33 -22.82
C ASN A 159 -6.86 -4.22 -22.32
N ASN A 160 -5.62 -4.60 -22.02
CA ASN A 160 -4.54 -3.69 -21.61
C ASN A 160 -3.50 -3.43 -22.72
N ASP A 161 -3.84 -3.65 -24.01
CA ASP A 161 -2.89 -3.52 -25.12
C ASP A 161 -2.28 -2.12 -25.20
N HIS A 162 -3.06 -1.08 -24.87
CA HIS A 162 -2.60 0.29 -24.76
C HIS A 162 -1.40 0.44 -23.81
N TYR A 163 -1.53 -0.13 -22.64
CA TYR A 163 -0.55 -0.05 -21.54
C TYR A 163 0.64 -0.97 -21.77
N ALA A 164 0.38 -2.21 -22.19
CA ALA A 164 1.43 -3.18 -22.49
C ALA A 164 2.30 -2.73 -23.69
N THR A 165 1.70 -2.09 -24.70
CA THR A 165 2.44 -1.51 -25.84
C THR A 165 3.28 -0.31 -25.40
N ALA A 166 2.75 0.54 -24.52
CA ALA A 166 3.51 1.66 -23.98
C ALA A 166 4.77 1.18 -23.21
N GLU A 167 4.61 0.15 -22.38
CA GLU A 167 5.72 -0.48 -21.66
C GLU A 167 6.75 -1.08 -22.63
N ALA A 168 6.29 -1.85 -23.63
CA ALA A 168 7.16 -2.47 -24.61
C ALA A 168 7.95 -1.44 -25.47
N ASN A 169 7.38 -0.26 -25.67
CA ASN A 169 7.99 0.86 -26.38
C ASN A 169 8.94 1.69 -25.48
N GLY A 170 9.05 1.37 -24.18
CA GLY A 170 9.87 2.13 -23.23
C GLY A 170 9.38 3.55 -23.00
N VAL A 171 8.05 3.76 -22.99
CA VAL A 171 7.45 5.09 -22.73
C VAL A 171 7.71 5.47 -21.28
N ASP A 172 8.17 6.68 -21.06
CA ASP A 172 8.36 7.29 -19.74
C ASP A 172 7.00 7.64 -19.10
N PHE A 173 6.55 6.87 -18.11
CA PHE A 173 5.28 7.07 -17.41
C PHE A 173 5.29 8.30 -16.51
N ALA A 174 6.47 8.75 -16.06
CA ALA A 174 6.58 9.96 -15.26
C ALA A 174 6.00 11.18 -16.00
N THR A 175 6.15 11.22 -17.31
CA THR A 175 5.74 12.37 -18.14
C THR A 175 4.58 12.07 -19.08
N ALA A 176 4.37 10.82 -19.49
CA ALA A 176 3.39 10.46 -20.53
C ALA A 176 1.99 10.13 -20.00
N LEU A 177 1.83 9.84 -18.71
CA LEU A 177 0.50 9.55 -18.15
C LEU A 177 -0.42 10.78 -18.21
N GLN A 178 -1.65 10.58 -18.62
CA GLN A 178 -2.69 11.61 -18.69
C GLN A 178 -3.94 11.17 -17.94
N GLN A 179 -4.43 12.04 -17.06
CA GLN A 179 -5.67 11.82 -16.33
C GLN A 179 -6.88 11.89 -17.27
N THR A 180 -7.78 10.95 -17.10
CA THR A 180 -9.11 10.90 -17.70
C THR A 180 -10.09 10.25 -16.73
N THR A 181 -11.28 9.88 -17.17
CA THR A 181 -12.26 9.11 -16.40
C THR A 181 -12.60 7.81 -17.10
N GLN A 182 -13.01 6.80 -16.34
CA GLN A 182 -13.52 5.54 -16.92
C GLN A 182 -14.79 5.78 -17.75
N THR A 183 -15.59 6.77 -17.37
CA THR A 183 -16.76 7.16 -18.16
C THR A 183 -16.38 7.67 -19.55
N VAL A 184 -15.32 8.45 -19.66
CA VAL A 184 -14.85 8.99 -20.95
C VAL A 184 -14.10 7.93 -21.74
N ALA A 185 -13.17 7.23 -21.12
CA ALA A 185 -12.28 6.31 -21.84
C ALA A 185 -12.93 4.96 -22.17
N TYR A 186 -13.81 4.47 -21.29
CA TYR A 186 -14.39 3.11 -21.38
C TYR A 186 -15.91 3.13 -21.63
N GLY A 187 -16.57 4.29 -21.54
CA GLY A 187 -18.03 4.38 -21.64
C GLY A 187 -18.77 3.81 -20.42
N THR A 188 -18.05 3.49 -19.34
CA THR A 188 -18.68 2.99 -18.12
C THR A 188 -19.61 4.05 -17.52
N PRO A 189 -20.89 3.75 -17.26
CA PRO A 189 -21.79 4.70 -16.60
C PRO A 189 -21.21 5.18 -15.25
N SER A 190 -21.33 6.47 -14.94
CA SER A 190 -20.70 7.07 -13.76
C SER A 190 -21.07 6.39 -12.46
N GLN A 191 -22.33 5.93 -12.31
CA GLN A 191 -22.79 5.17 -11.14
C GLN A 191 -22.19 3.76 -11.05
N GLY A 192 -21.61 3.25 -12.14
CA GLY A 192 -20.93 1.96 -12.21
C GLY A 192 -19.42 2.06 -12.04
N VAL A 193 -18.87 3.25 -11.79
CA VAL A 193 -17.44 3.44 -11.57
C VAL A 193 -17.12 3.46 -10.09
N ALA A 194 -16.08 2.75 -9.70
CA ALA A 194 -15.56 2.68 -8.34
C ALA A 194 -14.03 2.53 -8.35
N GLY A 195 -13.33 3.63 -8.55
CA GLY A 195 -11.88 3.71 -8.54
C GLY A 195 -11.22 2.60 -9.36
N VAL A 196 -10.15 2.05 -8.84
CA VAL A 196 -9.39 0.98 -9.51
C VAL A 196 -10.11 -0.37 -9.53
N TRP A 197 -11.18 -0.55 -8.77
CA TRP A 197 -11.96 -1.78 -8.79
C TRP A 197 -12.64 -2.03 -10.14
N THR A 198 -13.00 -0.96 -10.82
CA THR A 198 -13.76 -0.99 -12.07
C THR A 198 -12.90 -0.72 -13.31
N THR A 199 -11.57 -0.64 -13.15
CA THR A 199 -10.65 -0.76 -14.28
C THR A 199 -10.77 -2.15 -14.91
N HIS A 200 -10.35 -2.31 -16.15
CA HIS A 200 -10.32 -3.62 -16.80
C HIS A 200 -9.58 -4.66 -15.95
N THR A 201 -8.36 -4.32 -15.49
CA THR A 201 -7.54 -5.24 -14.69
C THR A 201 -8.17 -5.57 -13.34
N GLY A 202 -8.69 -4.58 -12.62
CA GLY A 202 -9.37 -4.80 -11.34
C GLY A 202 -10.59 -5.72 -11.50
N ALA A 203 -11.43 -5.45 -12.49
CA ALA A 203 -12.60 -6.26 -12.78
C ALA A 203 -12.26 -7.69 -13.22
N ALA A 204 -11.29 -7.85 -14.13
CA ALA A 204 -10.83 -9.14 -14.62
C ALA A 204 -10.22 -10.00 -13.51
N ALA A 205 -9.52 -9.38 -12.54
CA ALA A 205 -8.95 -10.10 -11.43
C ALA A 205 -10.00 -10.52 -10.40
N TYR A 206 -10.99 -9.68 -10.10
CA TYR A 206 -11.74 -9.80 -8.86
C TYR A 206 -13.26 -9.92 -9.01
N PHE A 207 -13.87 -9.51 -10.15
CA PHE A 207 -15.28 -9.72 -10.42
C PHE A 207 -15.58 -11.03 -11.15
N VAL A 208 -14.58 -11.90 -11.27
CA VAL A 208 -14.68 -13.21 -11.91
C VAL A 208 -15.09 -14.24 -10.90
N LEU A 209 -16.04 -15.01 -10.95
CA LEU A 209 -16.45 -16.09 -10.04
C LEU A 209 -16.98 -15.67 -8.67
N GLY A 210 -17.84 -16.48 -8.12
CA GLY A 210 -18.46 -16.28 -6.82
C GLY A 210 -19.34 -15.04 -6.79
N THR A 211 -19.52 -14.47 -5.61
CA THR A 211 -20.31 -13.26 -5.36
C THR A 211 -19.39 -12.06 -5.10
N ASN A 212 -18.37 -11.88 -5.91
CA ASN A 212 -17.41 -10.78 -5.81
C ASN A 212 -16.71 -10.65 -4.44
N ARG A 213 -16.69 -11.71 -3.64
CA ARG A 213 -15.98 -11.76 -2.36
C ARG A 213 -14.48 -11.62 -2.52
N ALA A 214 -13.95 -12.03 -3.69
CA ALA A 214 -12.56 -11.82 -4.00
C ALA A 214 -12.23 -10.32 -4.04
N GLN A 215 -13.08 -9.48 -4.65
CA GLN A 215 -12.89 -8.03 -4.65
C GLN A 215 -12.80 -7.50 -3.21
N PHE A 216 -13.71 -7.90 -2.34
CA PHE A 216 -13.68 -7.49 -0.93
C PHE A 216 -12.41 -7.98 -0.21
N ARG A 217 -12.09 -9.28 -0.30
CA ARG A 217 -10.93 -9.87 0.36
C ARG A 217 -9.61 -9.20 -0.04
N PHE A 218 -9.40 -9.06 -1.36
CA PHE A 218 -8.14 -8.46 -1.85
C PHE A 218 -8.07 -6.96 -1.56
N THR A 219 -9.19 -6.28 -1.42
CA THR A 219 -9.22 -4.90 -0.91
C THR A 219 -8.78 -4.86 0.56
N MET A 220 -9.31 -5.70 1.41
CA MET A 220 -8.88 -5.79 2.81
C MET A 220 -7.38 -6.09 2.91
N LEU A 221 -6.87 -7.01 2.10
CA LEU A 221 -5.45 -7.38 2.07
C LEU A 221 -4.56 -6.24 1.55
N ASN A 222 -4.91 -5.65 0.41
CA ASN A 222 -4.05 -4.71 -0.31
C ASN A 222 -4.14 -3.29 0.24
N TYR A 223 -5.29 -2.88 0.76
CA TYR A 223 -5.54 -1.49 1.18
C TYR A 223 -5.64 -1.30 2.68
N LEU A 224 -6.06 -2.34 3.43
CA LEU A 224 -6.16 -2.28 4.89
C LEU A 224 -5.13 -3.16 5.60
N CYS A 225 -4.31 -3.95 4.88
CA CYS A 225 -3.35 -4.91 5.43
C CYS A 225 -3.97 -5.97 6.35
N HIS A 226 -5.24 -6.30 6.13
CA HIS A 226 -5.98 -7.29 6.91
C HIS A 226 -6.59 -8.34 5.99
N ASP A 227 -6.01 -9.54 5.92
CA ASP A 227 -6.70 -10.67 5.27
C ASP A 227 -7.88 -11.13 6.15
N MET A 228 -8.83 -11.80 5.55
CA MET A 228 -10.10 -12.22 6.17
C MET A 228 -9.95 -12.97 7.50
N GLN A 229 -8.82 -13.67 7.67
CA GLN A 229 -8.50 -14.37 8.93
C GLN A 229 -8.28 -13.43 10.13
N LEU A 230 -7.84 -12.19 9.87
CA LEU A 230 -7.57 -11.20 10.91
C LEU A 230 -8.83 -10.43 11.35
N VAL A 231 -9.89 -10.50 10.54
CA VAL A 231 -11.15 -9.77 10.77
C VAL A 231 -12.32 -10.69 11.06
N MET A 232 -12.06 -11.92 11.47
CA MET A 232 -13.11 -12.88 11.87
C MET A 232 -13.90 -12.37 13.09
N ASP A 233 -15.22 -12.29 12.97
CA ASP A 233 -16.09 -11.86 14.05
C ASP A 233 -17.37 -12.71 14.09
N ASN A 234 -17.41 -13.66 15.02
CA ASN A 234 -18.56 -14.55 15.24
C ASN A 234 -19.68 -13.87 16.07
N THR A 235 -19.50 -12.63 16.52
CA THR A 235 -20.52 -11.89 17.28
C THR A 235 -21.48 -11.13 16.39
N ARG A 236 -21.24 -11.10 15.08
CA ARG A 236 -22.12 -10.43 14.11
C ARG A 236 -23.22 -11.35 13.64
N PRO A 237 -24.43 -10.79 13.32
CA PRO A 237 -25.53 -11.58 12.78
C PRO A 237 -25.16 -12.27 11.46
N THR A 238 -25.68 -13.47 11.27
CA THR A 238 -25.49 -14.28 10.05
C THR A 238 -26.69 -14.24 9.12
N ASP A 239 -27.58 -13.24 9.26
CA ASP A 239 -28.81 -13.05 8.51
C ASP A 239 -28.60 -12.68 7.02
N ARG A 240 -27.39 -12.34 6.63
CA ARG A 240 -26.99 -12.03 5.24
C ARG A 240 -26.23 -13.17 4.56
N ILE A 241 -26.34 -14.41 5.08
CA ILE A 241 -25.76 -15.59 4.42
C ILE A 241 -26.46 -15.82 3.08
N ARG A 242 -25.73 -15.72 1.99
CA ARG A 242 -26.26 -15.86 0.64
C ARG A 242 -26.42 -17.32 0.25
N GLN A 243 -27.35 -17.61 -0.63
CA GLN A 243 -27.62 -18.95 -1.14
C GLN A 243 -26.41 -19.59 -1.83
N ASP A 244 -25.49 -18.82 -2.40
CA ASP A 244 -24.29 -19.33 -3.05
C ASP A 244 -23.29 -20.00 -2.08
N VAL A 245 -23.31 -19.69 -0.80
CA VAL A 245 -22.51 -20.36 0.25
C VAL A 245 -22.78 -21.87 0.32
N ALA A 246 -23.96 -22.28 -0.13
CA ALA A 246 -24.33 -23.69 -0.20
C ALA A 246 -23.37 -24.60 -0.99
N ARG A 247 -22.51 -24.04 -1.87
CA ARG A 247 -21.56 -24.82 -2.67
C ARG A 247 -20.35 -25.30 -1.89
N SER A 248 -19.90 -24.52 -0.96
CA SER A 248 -18.79 -24.87 -0.06
C SER A 248 -19.07 -24.22 1.28
N PRO A 249 -19.49 -24.97 2.23
CA PRO A 249 -19.43 -26.43 2.48
C PRO A 249 -20.61 -27.29 1.99
N GLY A 250 -21.21 -27.01 0.87
CA GLY A 250 -22.25 -27.88 0.29
C GLY A 250 -23.64 -27.72 0.92
N GLY A 251 -23.95 -26.59 1.52
CA GLY A 251 -25.24 -26.28 2.13
C GLY A 251 -25.39 -26.76 3.59
N ASP A 252 -24.35 -27.35 4.18
CA ASP A 252 -24.40 -27.68 5.61
C ASP A 252 -24.22 -26.43 6.46
N SER A 253 -25.32 -25.96 7.06
CA SER A 253 -25.31 -24.75 7.90
C SER A 253 -24.45 -24.88 9.17
N ARG A 254 -24.23 -26.10 9.68
CA ARG A 254 -23.37 -26.32 10.86
C ARG A 254 -21.94 -26.07 10.49
N VAL A 255 -21.48 -26.60 9.35
CA VAL A 255 -20.12 -26.37 8.84
C VAL A 255 -19.92 -24.87 8.51
N PHE A 256 -20.94 -24.21 7.98
CA PHE A 256 -20.91 -22.77 7.75
C PHE A 256 -20.73 -21.98 9.06
N LEU A 257 -21.56 -22.26 10.07
CA LEU A 257 -21.52 -21.55 11.34
C LEU A 257 -20.20 -21.78 12.09
N ASP A 258 -19.65 -22.98 12.03
CA ASP A 258 -18.41 -23.32 12.73
C ASP A 258 -17.13 -22.78 12.05
N ASN A 259 -17.13 -22.66 10.70
CA ASN A 259 -15.88 -22.37 9.96
C ASN A 259 -15.95 -21.13 9.07
N CYS A 260 -17.12 -20.64 8.71
CA CYS A 260 -17.25 -19.59 7.69
C CYS A 260 -17.91 -18.31 8.21
N ALA A 261 -18.77 -18.42 9.22
CA ALA A 261 -19.59 -17.32 9.70
C ALA A 261 -18.77 -16.11 10.15
N GLY A 262 -17.63 -16.33 10.79
CA GLY A 262 -16.76 -15.27 11.29
C GLY A 262 -16.33 -14.27 10.22
N CYS A 263 -16.03 -14.75 9.01
CA CYS A 263 -15.70 -13.90 7.86
C CYS A 263 -16.98 -13.39 7.16
N HIS A 264 -17.92 -14.27 6.89
CA HIS A 264 -19.11 -13.97 6.08
C HIS A 264 -20.10 -13.02 6.76
N SER A 265 -20.18 -13.02 8.09
CA SER A 265 -21.08 -12.14 8.83
C SER A 265 -20.81 -10.65 8.64
N GLY A 266 -19.56 -10.29 8.38
CA GLY A 266 -19.18 -8.91 8.06
C GLY A 266 -18.94 -8.67 6.57
N MET A 267 -18.26 -9.61 5.89
CA MET A 267 -17.95 -9.50 4.47
C MET A 267 -19.20 -9.47 3.58
N ASP A 268 -20.14 -10.40 3.77
CA ASP A 268 -21.29 -10.54 2.87
C ASP A 268 -22.19 -9.30 2.85
N PRO A 269 -22.52 -8.65 3.99
CA PRO A 269 -23.27 -7.40 3.98
C PRO A 269 -22.57 -6.26 3.25
N MET A 270 -21.23 -6.14 3.35
CA MET A 270 -20.46 -5.11 2.64
C MET A 270 -20.27 -5.48 1.18
N ALA A 271 -19.91 -6.72 0.84
CA ALA A 271 -19.71 -7.17 -0.54
C ALA A 271 -21.01 -7.18 -1.37
N GLN A 272 -22.17 -6.91 -0.76
CA GLN A 272 -23.41 -6.67 -1.48
C GLN A 272 -23.33 -5.44 -2.38
N ALA A 273 -22.47 -4.46 -2.06
CA ALA A 273 -22.15 -3.32 -2.90
C ALA A 273 -21.74 -3.69 -4.35
N PHE A 274 -21.27 -4.92 -4.55
CA PHE A 274 -20.87 -5.44 -5.86
C PHE A 274 -21.96 -6.28 -6.55
N ALA A 275 -23.22 -6.22 -6.10
CA ALA A 275 -24.29 -7.08 -6.60
C ALA A 275 -24.64 -6.84 -8.08
N TYR A 276 -24.32 -5.67 -8.62
CA TYR A 276 -24.58 -5.32 -10.02
C TYR A 276 -23.36 -5.52 -10.93
N TYR A 277 -22.24 -6.08 -10.43
CA TYR A 277 -21.00 -6.25 -11.18
C TYR A 277 -20.72 -7.70 -11.53
N ASP A 278 -20.29 -7.92 -12.74
CA ASP A 278 -19.76 -9.19 -13.25
C ASP A 278 -18.58 -8.93 -14.19
N PHE A 279 -17.88 -9.98 -14.55
CA PHE A 279 -16.88 -9.94 -15.61
C PHE A 279 -17.23 -10.99 -16.67
N ASN A 280 -17.44 -10.52 -17.89
CA ASN A 280 -17.74 -11.38 -19.03
C ASN A 280 -16.45 -11.85 -19.68
N SER A 281 -16.09 -13.12 -19.45
CA SER A 281 -14.86 -13.72 -20.00
C SER A 281 -14.89 -13.90 -21.53
N THR A 282 -16.04 -13.78 -22.18
CA THR A 282 -16.16 -13.88 -23.65
C THR A 282 -15.82 -12.56 -24.33
N THR A 283 -16.38 -11.44 -23.80
CA THR A 283 -16.05 -10.09 -24.29
C THR A 283 -14.82 -9.51 -23.63
N ASN A 284 -14.36 -10.16 -22.54
CA ASN A 284 -13.25 -9.72 -21.69
C ASN A 284 -13.48 -8.34 -21.06
N GLU A 285 -14.72 -8.02 -20.70
CA GLU A 285 -15.13 -6.72 -20.18
C GLU A 285 -15.88 -6.84 -18.85
N MET A 286 -15.77 -5.79 -18.05
CA MET A 286 -16.64 -5.61 -16.89
C MET A 286 -18.08 -5.38 -17.37
N VAL A 287 -19.03 -6.05 -16.71
CA VAL A 287 -20.46 -5.86 -16.89
C VAL A 287 -21.03 -5.16 -15.67
N TYR A 288 -21.74 -4.07 -15.87
CA TYR A 288 -22.48 -3.36 -14.83
C TYR A 288 -23.96 -3.28 -15.22
N THR A 289 -24.82 -3.83 -14.35
CA THR A 289 -26.30 -3.93 -14.58
C THR A 289 -27.06 -3.18 -13.50
N PRO A 290 -27.19 -1.84 -13.60
CA PRO A 290 -27.82 -1.03 -12.57
C PRO A 290 -29.27 -1.50 -12.30
N GLY A 291 -29.61 -1.66 -11.03
CA GLY A 291 -30.94 -2.14 -10.61
C GLY A 291 -31.19 -3.64 -10.84
N GLN A 292 -30.21 -4.39 -11.35
CA GLN A 292 -30.35 -5.81 -11.61
C GLN A 292 -29.20 -6.60 -10.99
N VAL A 293 -29.50 -7.35 -9.94
CA VAL A 293 -28.54 -8.26 -9.29
C VAL A 293 -28.07 -9.33 -10.28
N VAL A 294 -26.75 -9.45 -10.46
CA VAL A 294 -26.19 -10.44 -11.39
C VAL A 294 -26.45 -11.88 -10.93
N PRO A 295 -26.74 -12.83 -11.85
CA PRO A 295 -27.22 -14.17 -11.51
C PRO A 295 -26.30 -14.97 -10.58
N LYS A 296 -25.02 -14.67 -10.54
CA LYS A 296 -24.08 -15.38 -9.66
C LYS A 296 -24.31 -15.16 -8.16
N TYR A 297 -25.10 -14.17 -7.77
CA TYR A 297 -25.48 -13.92 -6.37
C TYR A 297 -26.61 -14.83 -5.88
N VAL A 298 -27.36 -15.44 -6.78
CA VAL A 298 -28.43 -16.39 -6.46
C VAL A 298 -28.08 -17.74 -7.07
N LYS A 299 -27.40 -18.58 -6.29
CA LYS A 299 -27.00 -19.91 -6.74
C LYS A 299 -27.44 -20.99 -5.77
N ASN A 300 -28.01 -22.06 -6.31
CA ASN A 300 -28.33 -23.28 -5.60
C ASN A 300 -29.30 -23.14 -4.40
N PRO A 301 -30.51 -22.58 -4.61
CA PRO A 301 -31.51 -22.46 -3.56
C PRO A 301 -31.98 -23.79 -2.99
N GLN A 302 -31.75 -24.90 -3.71
CA GLN A 302 -32.12 -26.25 -3.25
C GLN A 302 -31.27 -26.72 -2.06
N ASN A 303 -29.96 -26.35 -2.06
CA ASN A 303 -29.04 -26.73 -1.00
C ASN A 303 -29.09 -25.76 0.19
N PHE A 304 -29.49 -24.52 -0.05
CA PHE A 304 -29.59 -23.49 0.99
C PHE A 304 -30.85 -22.63 0.80
N PRO A 305 -32.03 -23.23 0.91
CA PRO A 305 -33.33 -22.56 0.60
C PRO A 305 -33.63 -21.36 1.49
N TRP A 306 -33.07 -21.33 2.69
CA TRP A 306 -33.23 -20.24 3.65
C TRP A 306 -32.13 -19.17 3.59
N GLY A 307 -31.23 -19.29 2.64
CA GLY A 307 -30.19 -18.30 2.44
C GLY A 307 -30.75 -16.96 2.00
N PHE A 308 -30.05 -15.89 2.37
CA PHE A 308 -30.42 -14.53 2.01
C PHE A 308 -30.42 -14.34 0.48
N VAL A 309 -31.52 -13.84 -0.05
CA VAL A 309 -31.62 -13.44 -1.45
C VAL A 309 -31.21 -11.98 -1.55
N THR A 310 -30.12 -11.69 -2.27
CA THR A 310 -29.64 -10.33 -2.49
C THR A 310 -30.65 -9.53 -3.35
N PRO A 311 -31.29 -8.47 -2.81
CA PRO A 311 -32.32 -7.73 -3.54
C PRO A 311 -31.77 -6.63 -4.45
N ASN A 312 -30.63 -6.04 -4.07
CA ASN A 312 -30.00 -4.89 -4.69
C ASN A 312 -28.52 -4.79 -4.28
N ASP A 313 -27.87 -3.65 -4.48
CA ASP A 313 -26.50 -3.36 -4.08
C ASP A 313 -26.36 -2.54 -2.79
N ASP A 314 -27.42 -2.49 -1.95
CA ASP A 314 -27.36 -1.88 -0.63
C ASP A 314 -26.42 -2.66 0.28
N TRP A 315 -25.45 -1.99 0.85
CA TRP A 315 -24.47 -2.61 1.74
C TRP A 315 -24.56 -2.03 3.16
N ALA A 316 -24.05 -2.79 4.14
CA ALA A 316 -23.98 -2.37 5.53
C ALA A 316 -22.69 -2.86 6.18
N ASN A 317 -21.98 -1.96 6.89
CA ASN A 317 -20.79 -2.27 7.65
C ASN A 317 -21.15 -2.63 9.09
N ARG A 318 -21.11 -3.92 9.42
CA ARG A 318 -21.36 -4.44 10.77
C ARG A 318 -20.11 -4.44 11.65
N TRP A 319 -18.96 -4.08 11.10
CA TRP A 319 -17.67 -4.04 11.82
C TRP A 319 -17.37 -2.69 12.49
N ARG A 320 -18.27 -1.72 12.39
CA ARG A 320 -18.13 -0.44 13.12
C ARG A 320 -18.18 -0.59 14.65
N THR A 321 -18.64 -1.74 15.13
CA THR A 321 -18.65 -2.11 16.55
C THR A 321 -18.07 -3.50 16.72
N GLY A 322 -17.66 -3.88 17.96
CA GLY A 322 -17.03 -5.16 18.24
C GLY A 322 -15.53 -5.16 17.89
N PRO A 323 -14.92 -6.35 17.69
CA PRO A 323 -13.47 -6.49 17.50
C PRO A 323 -12.92 -5.65 16.33
N ASN A 324 -13.65 -5.57 15.23
CA ASN A 324 -13.20 -4.87 14.03
C ASN A 324 -13.45 -3.34 14.05
N ALA A 325 -13.97 -2.79 15.17
CA ALA A 325 -14.00 -1.34 15.38
C ALA A 325 -12.58 -0.74 15.37
N ASP A 326 -11.57 -1.53 15.74
CA ASP A 326 -10.15 -1.14 15.76
C ASP A 326 -9.57 -0.84 14.36
N LEU A 327 -10.28 -1.18 13.28
CA LEU A 327 -9.95 -0.71 11.94
C LEU A 327 -10.08 0.82 11.81
N GLY A 328 -10.75 1.48 12.76
CA GLY A 328 -10.84 2.93 12.85
C GLY A 328 -11.72 3.54 11.77
N TRP A 329 -12.98 3.12 11.72
CA TRP A 329 -14.00 3.60 10.79
C TRP A 329 -14.32 5.09 11.00
N ASP A 330 -14.42 5.83 9.90
CA ASP A 330 -14.83 7.24 9.95
C ASP A 330 -16.29 7.35 10.40
N GLN A 331 -16.51 7.93 11.58
CA GLN A 331 -17.82 8.08 12.17
C GLN A 331 -18.67 9.17 11.49
N SER A 332 -18.10 9.99 10.61
CA SER A 332 -18.85 10.94 9.79
C SER A 332 -19.58 10.27 8.62
N LEU A 333 -19.15 9.07 8.22
CA LEU A 333 -19.79 8.26 7.19
C LEU A 333 -20.90 7.41 7.80
N PRO A 334 -21.94 7.07 7.02
CA PRO A 334 -23.13 6.39 7.58
C PRO A 334 -22.92 4.92 7.93
N GLY A 335 -21.83 4.28 7.47
CA GLY A 335 -21.59 2.84 7.63
C GLY A 335 -22.50 1.94 6.83
N SER A 336 -23.21 2.51 5.87
CA SER A 336 -24.09 1.82 4.91
C SER A 336 -24.26 2.70 3.67
N GLY A 337 -24.67 2.12 2.57
CA GLY A 337 -24.88 2.87 1.33
C GLY A 337 -25.29 1.97 0.18
N GLU A 338 -25.27 2.49 -1.01
CA GLU A 338 -25.59 1.82 -2.28
C GLU A 338 -24.34 1.84 -3.18
N GLY A 339 -24.06 0.72 -3.84
CA GLY A 339 -23.04 0.58 -4.86
C GLY A 339 -21.60 0.58 -4.36
N ALA A 340 -20.71 0.23 -5.28
CA ALA A 340 -19.30 0.01 -4.99
C ALA A 340 -18.55 1.28 -4.54
N ALA A 341 -18.80 2.43 -5.19
CA ALA A 341 -18.09 3.67 -4.87
C ALA A 341 -18.31 4.12 -3.42
N SER A 342 -19.55 4.01 -2.90
CA SER A 342 -19.83 4.36 -1.51
C SER A 342 -19.18 3.39 -0.50
N LEU A 343 -19.07 2.10 -0.85
CA LEU A 343 -18.28 1.16 -0.07
C LEU A 343 -16.77 1.49 -0.14
N GLY A 344 -16.28 1.92 -1.30
CA GLY A 344 -14.91 2.41 -1.45
C GLY A 344 -14.61 3.52 -0.44
N GLN A 345 -15.47 4.53 -0.37
CA GLN A 345 -15.35 5.64 0.60
C GLN A 345 -15.33 5.15 2.05
N GLU A 346 -16.15 4.18 2.41
CA GLU A 346 -16.17 3.59 3.76
C GLU A 346 -14.83 2.94 4.13
N LEU A 347 -14.20 2.22 3.19
CA LEU A 347 -12.95 1.48 3.42
C LEU A 347 -11.72 2.40 3.37
N GLU A 348 -11.65 3.32 2.40
CA GLU A 348 -10.48 4.18 2.17
C GLU A 348 -10.34 5.33 3.19
N ASN A 349 -11.36 5.57 4.01
CA ASN A 349 -11.33 6.55 5.11
C ASN A 349 -11.13 5.90 6.50
N THR A 350 -10.72 4.64 6.56
CA THR A 350 -10.36 3.98 7.83
C THR A 350 -8.94 4.34 8.27
N THR A 351 -8.70 4.35 9.58
CA THR A 351 -7.34 4.44 10.12
C THR A 351 -6.46 3.28 9.64
N ALA A 352 -7.03 2.08 9.48
CA ALA A 352 -6.34 0.92 8.94
C ALA A 352 -5.84 1.14 7.50
N PHE A 353 -6.64 1.81 6.64
CA PHE A 353 -6.20 2.19 5.30
C PHE A 353 -4.95 3.08 5.35
N ALA A 354 -5.01 4.18 6.10
CA ALA A 354 -3.88 5.09 6.21
C ALA A 354 -2.62 4.40 6.76
N ASN A 355 -2.77 3.61 7.82
CA ASN A 355 -1.66 2.85 8.40
C ASN A 355 -1.07 1.84 7.41
N CYS A 356 -1.92 1.08 6.72
CA CYS A 356 -1.50 0.07 5.75
C CYS A 356 -0.64 0.68 4.64
N GLN A 357 -1.07 1.80 4.04
CA GLN A 357 -0.32 2.43 2.97
C GLN A 357 1.05 2.93 3.46
N VAL A 358 1.09 3.56 4.63
CA VAL A 358 2.36 4.03 5.22
C VAL A 358 3.31 2.88 5.55
N VAL A 359 2.81 1.81 6.16
CA VAL A 359 3.63 0.61 6.47
C VAL A 359 4.20 -0.02 5.21
N LYS A 360 3.39 -0.17 4.15
CA LYS A 360 3.83 -0.74 2.87
C LYS A 360 4.91 0.12 2.21
N VAL A 361 4.72 1.44 2.17
CA VAL A 361 5.73 2.37 1.64
C VAL A 361 7.00 2.32 2.48
N PHE A 362 6.89 2.35 3.81
CA PHE A 362 8.04 2.23 4.69
C PHE A 362 8.82 0.93 4.43
N GLN A 363 8.13 -0.20 4.30
CA GLN A 363 8.77 -1.49 4.00
C GLN A 363 9.49 -1.48 2.65
N THR A 364 8.89 -0.88 1.63
CA THR A 364 9.48 -0.76 0.29
C THR A 364 10.73 0.12 0.32
N VAL A 365 10.64 1.31 0.88
CA VAL A 365 11.70 2.31 0.85
C VAL A 365 12.80 2.02 1.87
N CYS A 366 12.45 1.61 3.08
CA CYS A 366 13.41 1.31 4.15
C CYS A 366 13.94 -0.13 4.10
N MET A 367 13.37 -0.98 3.22
CA MET A 367 13.76 -2.39 3.01
C MET A 367 13.73 -3.22 4.31
N ARG A 368 12.82 -2.89 5.23
CA ARG A 368 12.63 -3.59 6.50
C ARG A 368 11.21 -3.41 7.05
N THR A 369 10.76 -4.36 7.84
CA THR A 369 9.50 -4.25 8.58
C THR A 369 9.70 -3.32 9.80
N PRO A 370 8.75 -2.39 10.10
CA PRO A 370 8.85 -1.47 11.23
C PRO A 370 8.56 -2.18 12.57
N THR A 371 9.52 -2.96 13.07
CA THR A 371 9.38 -3.74 14.31
C THR A 371 9.99 -3.06 15.53
N SER A 372 10.96 -2.16 15.34
CA SER A 372 11.54 -1.38 16.43
C SER A 372 10.60 -0.27 16.89
N SER A 373 10.69 0.15 18.15
CA SER A 373 9.92 1.29 18.67
C SER A 373 10.19 2.58 17.90
N ALA A 374 11.42 2.78 17.41
CA ALA A 374 11.80 3.93 16.59
C ALA A 374 11.10 3.90 15.22
N ASP A 375 11.09 2.74 14.54
CA ASP A 375 10.39 2.59 13.26
C ASP A 375 8.87 2.76 13.43
N GLN A 376 8.29 2.21 14.50
CA GLN A 376 6.87 2.38 14.81
C GLN A 376 6.50 3.84 15.06
N ALA A 377 7.33 4.58 15.79
CA ALA A 377 7.15 6.03 16.00
C ALA A 377 7.27 6.80 14.68
N THR A 378 8.20 6.42 13.81
CA THR A 378 8.34 7.01 12.47
C THR A 378 7.10 6.75 11.62
N VAL A 379 6.62 5.51 11.56
CA VAL A 379 5.39 5.15 10.83
C VAL A 379 4.19 5.96 11.36
N ALA A 380 4.03 6.05 12.69
CA ALA A 380 2.92 6.83 13.28
C ALA A 380 3.01 8.32 12.92
N SER A 381 4.21 8.90 12.90
CA SER A 381 4.42 10.29 12.48
C SER A 381 4.09 10.50 11.00
N ILE A 382 4.55 9.60 10.12
CA ILE A 382 4.26 9.68 8.68
C ILE A 382 2.76 9.47 8.43
N GLN A 383 2.08 8.57 9.16
CA GLN A 383 0.64 8.38 9.04
C GLN A 383 -0.14 9.65 9.40
N ALA A 384 0.26 10.34 10.47
CA ALA A 384 -0.35 11.61 10.85
C ALA A 384 -0.17 12.68 9.75
N LEU A 385 1.02 12.76 9.16
CA LEU A 385 1.29 13.66 8.02
C LEU A 385 0.47 13.27 6.79
N PHE A 386 0.37 11.99 6.47
CA PHE A 386 -0.40 11.48 5.33
C PHE A 386 -1.86 11.91 5.37
N THR A 387 -2.50 11.75 6.52
CA THR A 387 -3.89 12.21 6.70
C THR A 387 -4.04 13.74 6.68
N GLN A 388 -3.05 14.48 7.21
CA GLN A 388 -3.04 15.93 7.21
C GLN A 388 -2.73 16.54 5.84
N SER A 389 -1.96 15.84 4.99
CA SER A 389 -1.62 16.26 3.63
C SER A 389 -2.66 15.83 2.59
N ASN A 390 -3.91 15.63 3.00
CA ASN A 390 -4.96 15.17 2.11
C ASN A 390 -4.65 13.84 1.40
N TYR A 391 -4.04 12.91 2.14
CA TYR A 391 -3.65 11.57 1.65
C TYR A 391 -2.69 11.60 0.46
N ASP A 392 -1.72 12.51 0.46
CA ASP A 392 -0.63 12.55 -0.53
C ASP A 392 0.34 11.39 -0.31
N LEU A 393 0.20 10.34 -1.14
CA LEU A 393 1.02 9.13 -1.01
C LEU A 393 2.47 9.34 -1.49
N LYS A 394 2.73 10.27 -2.42
CA LYS A 394 4.09 10.65 -2.84
C LYS A 394 4.88 11.20 -1.65
N GLN A 395 4.23 12.02 -0.82
CA GLN A 395 4.85 12.53 0.39
C GLN A 395 5.21 11.42 1.39
N VAL A 396 4.44 10.33 1.46
CA VAL A 396 4.78 9.17 2.30
C VAL A 396 6.07 8.49 1.84
N PHE A 397 6.30 8.36 0.53
CA PHE A 397 7.56 7.88 -0.04
C PHE A 397 8.73 8.78 0.33
N GLN A 398 8.57 10.10 0.17
CA GLN A 398 9.58 11.10 0.51
C GLN A 398 9.95 11.08 1.99
N GLN A 399 8.96 11.06 2.88
CA GLN A 399 9.17 11.00 4.34
C GLN A 399 9.85 9.70 4.77
N SER A 400 9.46 8.57 4.18
CA SER A 400 10.09 7.28 4.46
C SER A 400 11.55 7.25 4.00
N ALA A 401 11.85 7.78 2.80
CA ALA A 401 13.22 7.86 2.29
C ALA A 401 14.11 8.75 3.16
N ALA A 402 13.60 9.92 3.56
CA ALA A 402 14.30 10.84 4.45
C ALA A 402 14.58 10.21 5.83
N ALA A 403 13.59 9.51 6.42
CA ALA A 403 13.73 8.84 7.71
C ALA A 403 14.77 7.71 7.67
N CYS A 404 14.93 7.04 6.53
CA CYS A 404 15.84 5.89 6.37
C CYS A 404 17.18 6.25 5.72
N ALA A 405 17.44 7.52 5.41
CA ALA A 405 18.67 7.95 4.73
C ALA A 405 19.96 7.75 5.55
N GLY A 406 19.85 7.79 6.87
CA GLY A 406 20.98 7.66 7.80
C GLY A 406 21.20 6.27 8.38
N THR A 407 20.36 5.28 8.03
CA THR A 407 20.37 3.93 8.65
C THR A 407 20.89 2.87 7.71
#